data_e61e135ad18a2d6ce599fd8f9f850771
#
_entry.id   e61e135ad18a2d6ce599fd8f9f850771
#
_cell.length_a   1.000
_cell.length_b   1.000
_cell.length_c   1.000
_cell.angle_alpha   90.00
_cell.angle_beta   90.00
_cell.angle_gamma   90.00
#
_symmetry.space_group_name_H-M   'P 1'
#
loop_
_entity.id
_entity.type
_entity.pdbx_description
1 polymer ?
#
loop_
_entity_poly.entity_id
_entity_poly.type
_entity_poly.pdbx_seq_one_letter_code
_entity_poly.pdbx_strand_id
1 'polypeptide(L)'
;MGISMRCRWALPALLASVLLAPVANAQEMPALAIQARIVEVLEREALYRDKVDWQAIRTRLQSATADPAQTWQQVRDAIAVSSGGHGRWLPPTHPLLQSSSSRGSVAATPAPSATQRTHEPGAMQQRTAQQRDMDTVGRRIGWMTVGAFSGSGPGDSAAWQRTSLAFAGTLQTAIRSKDQAERCGWVVDLRGNGGGNMWPMLLGLAPLLEEADGHPPRVGAFTTADSERSWSLHDGAVWHEQKKMLDAGAAEYRLRHPGAPVAVLFGPRTASSGEATALAFRGRAATRSFGQPTAGLSTGNRTERLPDGSALLVTGNVMVDRNGQGDGRKIAPDVVVGEGEDAAAAARDWLLAQPACAASAR
;
A
#
# COMPACT_ATOMS: atom_id res chain seq x y z
N MET A 1 -21.02 -57.31 67.01
CA MET A 1 -20.64 -55.91 67.23
C MET A 1 -19.23 -55.72 66.73
N GLY A 2 -19.06 -55.23 65.58
CA GLY A 2 -17.72 -55.02 64.94
C GLY A 2 -17.81 -53.89 63.97
N ILE A 3 -17.21 -52.79 64.30
CA ILE A 3 -17.15 -51.58 63.50
C ILE A 3 -15.88 -51.67 62.66
N SER A 4 -16.06 -51.81 61.33
CA SER A 4 -14.94 -51.79 60.36
C SER A 4 -14.67 -50.37 59.91
N MET A 5 -13.50 -49.85 60.23
CA MET A 5 -13.00 -48.53 59.92
C MET A 5 -12.16 -48.67 58.64
N ARG A 6 -12.63 -48.19 57.47
CA ARG A 6 -11.91 -48.15 56.21
C ARG A 6 -11.17 -46.83 56.13
N CYS A 7 -9.83 -46.90 56.23
CA CYS A 7 -8.91 -45.79 55.96
C CYS A 7 -8.85 -45.57 54.44
N ARG A 8 -9.27 -44.37 53.93
CA ARG A 8 -9.08 -43.94 52.54
C ARG A 8 -7.83 -43.07 52.52
N TRP A 9 -6.82 -43.56 51.87
CA TRP A 9 -5.61 -42.77 51.51
C TRP A 9 -5.93 -41.92 50.31
N ALA A 10 -5.90 -40.58 50.44
CA ALA A 10 -5.97 -39.64 49.35
C ALA A 10 -4.52 -39.30 48.91
N LEU A 11 -4.20 -39.64 47.67
CA LEU A 11 -2.94 -39.17 47.03
C LEU A 11 -3.17 -37.74 46.56
N PRO A 12 -2.23 -36.81 46.79
CA PRO A 12 -2.27 -35.48 46.17
C PRO A 12 -1.82 -35.58 44.72
N ALA A 13 -2.68 -35.15 43.78
CA ALA A 13 -2.33 -34.95 42.39
C ALA A 13 -1.42 -33.73 42.27
N LEU A 14 -0.16 -33.94 41.97
CA LEU A 14 0.76 -32.89 41.55
C LEU A 14 0.40 -32.42 40.12
N LEU A 15 -0.28 -31.28 40.05
CA LEU A 15 -0.44 -30.51 38.80
C LEU A 15 0.93 -29.91 38.43
N ALA A 16 1.61 -30.56 37.51
CA ALA A 16 2.78 -29.97 36.84
C ALA A 16 2.28 -28.87 35.86
N SER A 17 2.33 -27.63 36.31
CA SER A 17 2.14 -26.45 35.45
C SER A 17 3.31 -26.36 34.48
N VAL A 18 3.13 -26.87 33.27
CA VAL A 18 4.05 -26.60 32.14
C VAL A 18 3.88 -25.12 31.79
N LEU A 19 4.76 -24.29 32.29
CA LEU A 19 4.97 -22.94 31.82
C LEU A 19 5.49 -23.05 30.38
N LEU A 20 4.56 -22.94 29.41
CA LEU A 20 4.93 -22.63 28.03
C LEU A 20 5.54 -21.23 28.03
N ALA A 21 6.87 -21.17 28.08
CA ALA A 21 7.58 -19.95 27.76
C ALA A 21 7.13 -19.50 26.37
N PRO A 22 6.85 -18.19 26.16
CA PRO A 22 6.57 -17.69 24.83
C PRO A 22 7.80 -18.02 23.97
N VAL A 23 7.58 -18.78 22.89
CA VAL A 23 8.58 -18.93 21.84
C VAL A 23 8.76 -17.53 21.29
N ALA A 24 9.80 -16.83 21.77
CA ALA A 24 10.28 -15.63 21.15
C ALA A 24 10.57 -16.04 19.70
N ASN A 25 9.82 -15.48 18.74
CA ASN A 25 10.13 -15.59 17.33
C ASN A 25 11.57 -15.11 17.19
N ALA A 26 12.52 -16.05 17.15
CA ALA A 26 13.90 -15.75 16.79
C ALA A 26 13.81 -15.19 15.37
N GLN A 27 13.86 -13.87 15.24
CA GLN A 27 13.85 -13.20 13.94
C GLN A 27 15.01 -13.80 13.17
N GLU A 28 14.75 -14.47 12.07
CA GLU A 28 15.79 -15.02 11.20
C GLU A 28 16.84 -13.94 10.96
N MET A 29 18.08 -14.28 11.25
CA MET A 29 19.23 -13.39 11.08
C MET A 29 20.03 -13.89 9.88
N PRO A 30 20.30 -13.05 8.88
CA PRO A 30 21.11 -13.47 7.74
C PRO A 30 22.56 -13.66 8.13
N ALA A 31 23.27 -14.55 7.40
CA ALA A 31 24.70 -14.75 7.56
C ALA A 31 25.49 -13.44 7.39
N LEU A 32 26.67 -13.32 7.99
CA LEU A 32 27.49 -12.08 7.91
C LEU A 32 27.78 -11.65 6.48
N ALA A 33 28.00 -12.59 5.56
CA ALA A 33 28.21 -12.27 4.14
C ALA A 33 26.98 -11.58 3.51
N ILE A 34 25.76 -11.97 3.90
CA ILE A 34 24.52 -11.34 3.45
C ILE A 34 24.35 -9.96 4.09
N GLN A 35 24.69 -9.82 5.39
CA GLN A 35 24.68 -8.53 6.06
C GLN A 35 25.64 -7.54 5.37
N ALA A 36 26.86 -8.00 5.02
CA ALA A 36 27.82 -7.19 4.28
C ALA A 36 27.28 -6.77 2.90
N ARG A 37 26.60 -7.68 2.18
CA ARG A 37 25.97 -7.35 0.90
C ARG A 37 24.83 -6.34 1.05
N ILE A 38 24.02 -6.45 2.11
CA ILE A 38 22.99 -5.46 2.44
C ILE A 38 23.61 -4.08 2.61
N VAL A 39 24.68 -3.98 3.41
CA VAL A 39 25.38 -2.71 3.67
C VAL A 39 25.93 -2.11 2.38
N GLU A 40 26.60 -2.91 1.54
CA GLU A 40 27.11 -2.46 0.24
C GLU A 40 26.02 -1.86 -0.66
N VAL A 41 24.88 -2.53 -0.73
CA VAL A 41 23.75 -2.07 -1.56
C VAL A 41 23.16 -0.76 -1.02
N LEU A 42 22.95 -0.68 0.29
CA LEU A 42 22.34 0.51 0.91
C LEU A 42 23.27 1.72 0.84
N GLU A 43 24.56 1.54 1.09
CA GLU A 43 25.55 2.62 1.01
C GLU A 43 25.62 3.21 -0.41
N ARG A 44 25.43 2.40 -1.45
CA ARG A 44 25.45 2.84 -2.85
C ARG A 44 24.13 3.49 -3.28
N GLU A 45 22.98 2.97 -2.84
CA GLU A 45 21.71 3.22 -3.52
C GLU A 45 20.57 3.73 -2.63
N ALA A 46 20.72 3.66 -1.30
CA ALA A 46 19.62 4.10 -0.44
C ALA A 46 19.44 5.62 -0.48
N LEU A 47 18.19 6.07 -0.44
CA LEU A 47 17.79 7.46 -0.56
C LEU A 47 18.45 8.38 0.48
N TYR A 48 18.55 7.91 1.73
CA TYR A 48 19.13 8.66 2.85
C TYR A 48 20.44 8.01 3.34
N ARG A 49 21.27 7.50 2.41
CA ARG A 49 22.53 6.84 2.72
C ARG A 49 23.54 7.71 3.48
N ASP A 50 23.45 9.00 3.29
CA ASP A 50 24.29 10.02 3.94
C ASP A 50 24.00 10.16 5.45
N LYS A 51 22.88 9.60 5.95
CA LYS A 51 22.50 9.62 7.37
C LYS A 51 23.06 8.45 8.19
N VAL A 52 23.83 7.56 7.57
CA VAL A 52 24.32 6.33 8.22
C VAL A 52 25.84 6.33 8.25
N ASP A 53 26.41 6.00 9.41
CA ASP A 53 27.86 5.75 9.55
C ASP A 53 28.21 4.35 9.03
N TRP A 54 28.42 4.25 7.74
CA TRP A 54 28.77 2.99 7.07
C TRP A 54 30.13 2.46 7.50
N GLN A 55 31.09 3.33 7.87
CA GLN A 55 32.42 2.92 8.33
C GLN A 55 32.34 2.13 9.62
N ALA A 56 31.56 2.60 10.59
CA ALA A 56 31.36 1.89 11.86
C ALA A 56 30.75 0.52 11.64
N ILE A 57 29.75 0.41 10.73
CA ILE A 57 29.10 -0.88 10.43
C ILE A 57 30.08 -1.84 9.74
N ARG A 58 30.85 -1.39 8.77
CA ARG A 58 31.86 -2.21 8.07
C ARG A 58 32.93 -2.70 9.03
N THR A 59 33.44 -1.84 9.91
CA THR A 59 34.43 -2.21 10.92
C THR A 59 33.90 -3.34 11.82
N ARG A 60 32.62 -3.26 12.22
CA ARG A 60 32.01 -4.32 13.04
C ARG A 60 31.85 -5.63 12.26
N LEU A 61 31.39 -5.57 11.00
CA LEU A 61 31.24 -6.74 10.13
C LEU A 61 32.57 -7.49 9.91
N GLN A 62 33.70 -6.78 9.96
CA GLN A 62 35.07 -7.34 9.80
C GLN A 62 35.67 -7.84 11.11
N SER A 63 35.09 -7.50 12.25
CA SER A 63 35.63 -7.88 13.56
C SER A 63 35.32 -9.35 13.91
N ALA A 64 36.36 -10.15 14.15
CA ALA A 64 36.23 -11.55 14.57
C ALA A 64 35.57 -11.71 15.96
N THR A 65 35.53 -10.65 16.77
CA THR A 65 34.95 -10.65 18.11
C THR A 65 33.58 -10.00 18.19
N ALA A 66 33.00 -9.57 17.05
CA ALA A 66 31.70 -8.93 17.02
C ALA A 66 30.59 -9.94 17.33
N ASP A 67 29.66 -9.53 18.20
CA ASP A 67 28.41 -10.26 18.44
C ASP A 67 27.53 -10.22 17.18
N PRO A 68 27.21 -11.38 16.59
CA PRO A 68 26.38 -11.42 15.37
C PRO A 68 25.00 -10.78 15.55
N ALA A 69 24.37 -10.91 16.71
CA ALA A 69 23.04 -10.35 16.95
C ALA A 69 23.07 -8.81 17.03
N GLN A 70 24.09 -8.25 17.70
CA GLN A 70 24.30 -6.80 17.75
C GLN A 70 24.68 -6.24 16.38
N THR A 71 25.49 -6.95 15.61
CA THR A 71 25.85 -6.57 14.24
C THR A 71 24.60 -6.52 13.36
N TRP A 72 23.76 -7.55 13.43
CA TRP A 72 22.49 -7.57 12.70
C TRP A 72 21.53 -6.44 13.13
N GLN A 73 21.48 -6.12 14.43
CA GLN A 73 20.69 -4.98 14.89
C GLN A 73 21.14 -3.68 14.24
N GLN A 74 22.45 -3.41 14.17
CA GLN A 74 22.99 -2.22 13.51
C GLN A 74 22.66 -2.18 12.00
N VAL A 75 22.72 -3.33 11.31
CA VAL A 75 22.34 -3.41 9.90
C VAL A 75 20.84 -3.11 9.73
N ARG A 76 19.97 -3.61 10.63
CA ARG A 76 18.54 -3.28 10.61
C ARG A 76 18.28 -1.79 10.84
N ASP A 77 18.99 -1.19 11.78
CA ASP A 77 18.89 0.24 12.05
C ASP A 77 19.35 1.06 10.84
N ALA A 78 20.41 0.61 10.17
CA ALA A 78 20.87 1.21 8.92
C ALA A 78 19.83 1.09 7.78
N ILE A 79 19.16 -0.07 7.65
CA ILE A 79 18.03 -0.23 6.71
C ILE A 79 16.95 0.81 7.02
N ALA A 80 16.55 0.92 8.29
CA ALA A 80 15.49 1.84 8.69
C ALA A 80 15.87 3.31 8.43
N VAL A 81 17.07 3.73 8.85
CA VAL A 81 17.54 5.12 8.70
C VAL A 81 17.72 5.49 7.24
N SER A 82 18.44 4.65 6.47
CA SER A 82 18.76 4.94 5.06
C SER A 82 17.54 4.90 4.12
N SER A 83 16.45 4.27 4.56
CA SER A 83 15.20 4.16 3.82
C SER A 83 14.09 5.10 4.29
N GLY A 84 14.30 5.86 5.37
CA GLY A 84 13.21 6.62 6.03
C GLY A 84 12.10 5.71 6.56
N GLY A 85 12.42 4.47 6.96
CA GLY A 85 11.50 3.47 7.50
C GLY A 85 10.73 2.66 6.45
N HIS A 86 10.91 2.89 5.16
CA HIS A 86 10.19 2.19 4.09
C HIS A 86 10.90 0.94 3.57
N GLY A 87 12.23 0.87 3.66
CA GLY A 87 13.02 -0.31 3.28
C GLY A 87 12.94 -1.41 4.34
N ARG A 88 13.16 -2.66 3.90
CA ARG A 88 13.24 -3.81 4.81
C ARG A 88 13.97 -4.98 4.16
N TRP A 89 14.57 -5.81 4.99
CA TRP A 89 15.02 -7.13 4.58
C TRP A 89 13.87 -8.14 4.74
N LEU A 90 13.73 -9.02 3.75
CA LEU A 90 12.76 -10.12 3.72
C LEU A 90 13.54 -11.44 3.78
N PRO A 91 13.36 -12.30 4.80
CA PRO A 91 14.02 -13.60 4.87
C PRO A 91 13.59 -14.50 3.69
N PRO A 92 14.38 -15.54 3.34
CA PRO A 92 14.04 -16.46 2.24
C PRO A 92 12.68 -17.14 2.43
N THR A 93 12.27 -17.32 3.68
CA THR A 93 10.96 -17.91 4.06
C THR A 93 9.79 -16.96 3.93
N HIS A 94 10.05 -15.67 3.65
CA HIS A 94 9.00 -14.66 3.60
C HIS A 94 7.97 -14.98 2.49
N PRO A 95 6.65 -14.94 2.77
CA PRO A 95 5.61 -15.36 1.81
C PRO A 95 5.66 -14.64 0.46
N LEU A 96 6.12 -13.39 0.43
CA LEU A 96 6.29 -12.63 -0.82
C LEU A 96 7.44 -13.16 -1.70
N LEU A 97 8.37 -13.96 -1.15
CA LEU A 97 9.50 -14.51 -1.88
C LEU A 97 9.30 -15.96 -2.31
N GLN A 98 8.36 -16.66 -1.69
CA GLN A 98 8.04 -18.04 -2.05
C GLN A 98 7.27 -18.04 -3.37
N SER A 99 7.89 -18.59 -4.40
CA SER A 99 7.26 -18.74 -5.71
C SER A 99 6.05 -19.67 -5.64
N SER A 100 5.04 -19.38 -6.41
CA SER A 100 3.77 -20.12 -6.54
C SER A 100 3.90 -21.50 -7.19
N SER A 101 5.07 -22.14 -7.17
CA SER A 101 5.27 -23.46 -7.80
C SER A 101 4.59 -24.61 -7.07
N SER A 102 3.86 -24.39 -5.99
CA SER A 102 3.16 -25.45 -5.22
C SER A 102 1.74 -25.12 -4.76
N ARG A 103 1.06 -24.16 -5.36
CA ARG A 103 -0.36 -23.94 -5.04
C ARG A 103 -1.27 -24.33 -6.20
N GLY A 104 -1.68 -25.60 -6.17
CA GLY A 104 -2.97 -25.99 -6.72
C GLY A 104 -4.04 -25.09 -6.09
N SER A 105 -5.03 -24.73 -6.91
CA SER A 105 -6.24 -23.97 -6.57
C SER A 105 -6.54 -23.90 -5.07
N VAL A 106 -6.25 -22.78 -4.44
CA VAL A 106 -6.80 -22.44 -3.14
C VAL A 106 -7.65 -21.19 -3.34
N ALA A 107 -8.94 -21.36 -3.09
CA ALA A 107 -9.90 -20.28 -2.98
C ALA A 107 -9.31 -19.15 -2.14
N ALA A 108 -9.65 -17.89 -2.50
CA ALA A 108 -9.22 -16.70 -1.81
C ALA A 108 -9.41 -16.88 -0.30
N THR A 109 -8.31 -17.08 0.41
CA THR A 109 -8.30 -17.08 1.87
C THR A 109 -8.48 -15.64 2.31
N PRO A 110 -9.48 -15.33 3.15
CA PRO A 110 -9.60 -14.00 3.73
C PRO A 110 -8.33 -13.69 4.52
N ALA A 111 -7.90 -12.44 4.47
CA ALA A 111 -6.76 -11.93 5.22
C ALA A 111 -6.81 -12.40 6.70
N PRO A 112 -5.64 -12.68 7.35
CA PRO A 112 -5.63 -13.11 8.74
C PRO A 112 -6.38 -12.08 9.58
N SER A 113 -7.38 -12.59 10.28
CA SER A 113 -8.23 -11.83 11.20
C SER A 113 -7.35 -11.10 12.20
N ALA A 114 -7.29 -9.78 12.08
CA ALA A 114 -6.81 -8.94 13.17
C ALA A 114 -7.66 -9.29 14.39
N THR A 115 -7.00 -9.56 15.50
CA THR A 115 -7.52 -9.81 16.84
C THR A 115 -8.87 -9.12 17.02
N GLN A 116 -9.91 -9.91 17.32
CA GLN A 116 -11.25 -9.44 17.62
C GLN A 116 -11.20 -8.35 18.70
N ARG A 117 -11.16 -7.10 18.27
CA ARG A 117 -11.78 -6.05 19.05
C ARG A 117 -13.26 -6.17 18.74
N THR A 118 -14.05 -6.37 19.78
CA THR A 118 -15.51 -6.33 19.75
C THR A 118 -15.93 -5.03 19.06
N HIS A 119 -16.19 -5.12 17.75
CA HIS A 119 -16.81 -4.03 17.02
C HIS A 119 -18.27 -3.97 17.43
N GLU A 120 -18.67 -2.87 18.04
CA GLU A 120 -20.08 -2.58 18.25
C GLU A 120 -20.83 -2.68 16.92
N PRO A 121 -21.96 -3.41 16.86
CA PRO A 121 -22.74 -3.58 15.62
C PRO A 121 -23.20 -2.27 14.98
N GLY A 122 -23.28 -1.19 15.77
CA GLY A 122 -23.69 0.13 15.32
C GLY A 122 -22.71 0.82 14.35
N ALA A 123 -21.39 0.62 14.50
CA ALA A 123 -20.42 1.31 13.64
C ALA A 123 -20.39 0.74 12.20
N MET A 124 -20.67 -0.54 12.02
CA MET A 124 -20.73 -1.17 10.71
C MET A 124 -22.08 -0.89 10.00
N GLN A 125 -23.18 -0.80 10.76
CA GLN A 125 -24.49 -0.38 10.26
C GLN A 125 -24.49 1.10 9.86
N GLN A 126 -23.81 1.98 10.61
CA GLN A 126 -23.65 3.39 10.24
C GLN A 126 -22.84 3.56 8.95
N ARG A 127 -21.74 2.81 8.75
CA ARG A 127 -20.95 2.86 7.51
C ARG A 127 -21.75 2.38 6.29
N THR A 128 -22.56 1.35 6.42
CA THR A 128 -23.43 0.87 5.34
C THR A 128 -24.63 1.79 5.08
N ALA A 129 -25.13 2.48 6.09
CA ALA A 129 -26.17 3.48 5.95
C ALA A 129 -25.63 4.75 5.26
N GLN A 130 -24.47 5.27 5.66
CA GLN A 130 -23.77 6.38 5.01
C GLN A 130 -23.42 6.06 3.56
N GLN A 131 -23.01 4.81 3.27
CA GLN A 131 -22.75 4.38 1.90
C GLN A 131 -24.04 4.29 1.06
N ARG A 132 -25.16 3.90 1.66
CA ARG A 132 -26.49 3.91 1.01
C ARG A 132 -27.04 5.33 0.85
N ASP A 133 -26.81 6.22 1.79
CA ASP A 133 -27.16 7.65 1.64
C ASP A 133 -26.33 8.32 0.55
N MET A 134 -25.07 7.98 0.43
CA MET A 134 -24.23 8.40 -0.71
C MET A 134 -24.74 7.80 -2.03
N ASP A 135 -25.29 6.59 -2.02
CA ASP A 135 -25.95 5.98 -3.18
C ASP A 135 -27.35 6.56 -3.45
N THR A 136 -28.07 7.07 -2.46
CA THR A 136 -29.46 7.58 -2.56
C THR A 136 -29.51 9.08 -2.91
N VAL A 137 -28.65 9.91 -2.35
CA VAL A 137 -28.37 11.28 -2.80
C VAL A 137 -27.48 11.24 -4.05
N GLY A 138 -26.83 10.13 -4.28
CA GLY A 138 -25.71 9.93 -5.18
C GLY A 138 -25.97 9.08 -6.40
N ARG A 139 -27.16 9.03 -6.99
CA ARG A 139 -27.24 8.62 -8.41
C ARG A 139 -26.33 9.46 -9.31
N ARG A 140 -25.71 10.51 -8.77
CA ARG A 140 -24.89 11.51 -9.47
C ARG A 140 -23.41 11.45 -9.12
N ILE A 141 -23.01 10.81 -8.00
CA ILE A 141 -21.61 10.68 -7.58
C ILE A 141 -21.19 9.22 -7.65
N GLY A 142 -20.16 8.93 -8.45
CA GLY A 142 -19.52 7.62 -8.50
C GLY A 142 -18.61 7.41 -7.28
N TRP A 143 -18.56 6.19 -6.74
CA TRP A 143 -17.69 5.86 -5.61
C TRP A 143 -16.78 4.68 -5.94
N MET A 144 -15.47 4.88 -5.81
CA MET A 144 -14.45 3.87 -6.04
C MET A 144 -13.62 3.68 -4.78
N THR A 145 -13.66 2.49 -4.19
CA THR A 145 -12.72 2.10 -3.12
C THR A 145 -11.57 1.32 -3.75
N VAL A 146 -10.34 1.77 -3.50
CA VAL A 146 -9.14 1.13 -4.02
C VAL A 146 -8.34 0.55 -2.86
N GLY A 147 -8.34 -0.76 -2.75
CA GLY A 147 -7.58 -1.49 -1.74
C GLY A 147 -6.09 -1.64 -2.09
N ALA A 148 -5.31 -2.12 -1.13
CA ALA A 148 -3.93 -2.53 -1.35
C ALA A 148 -3.84 -3.70 -2.35
N PHE A 149 -2.77 -3.74 -3.15
CA PHE A 149 -2.53 -4.81 -4.11
C PHE A 149 -1.04 -5.13 -4.21
N SER A 150 -0.64 -6.30 -3.73
CA SER A 150 0.77 -6.73 -3.79
C SER A 150 1.10 -7.55 -5.05
N GLY A 151 0.11 -8.14 -5.68
CA GLY A 151 0.30 -9.07 -6.80
C GLY A 151 0.80 -10.44 -6.36
N SER A 152 1.13 -11.30 -7.32
CA SER A 152 1.92 -12.51 -7.09
C SER A 152 3.39 -12.15 -6.86
N GLY A 153 4.08 -12.96 -6.02
CA GLY A 153 5.46 -12.68 -5.61
C GLY A 153 6.44 -12.55 -6.78
N PRO A 154 7.61 -11.97 -6.53
CA PRO A 154 8.64 -11.80 -7.55
C PRO A 154 9.19 -13.16 -7.97
N GLY A 155 9.08 -13.49 -9.25
CA GLY A 155 9.60 -14.73 -9.86
C GLY A 155 8.74 -15.27 -10.99
N ASP A 156 7.42 -15.07 -10.96
CA ASP A 156 6.51 -15.40 -12.06
C ASP A 156 5.98 -14.11 -12.71
N SER A 157 6.68 -13.63 -13.72
CA SER A 157 6.30 -12.41 -14.45
C SER A 157 4.94 -12.54 -15.15
N ALA A 158 4.59 -13.75 -15.62
CA ALA A 158 3.32 -13.99 -16.27
C ALA A 158 2.15 -14.01 -15.27
N ALA A 159 2.31 -14.65 -14.10
CA ALA A 159 1.30 -14.62 -13.05
C ALA A 159 1.13 -13.21 -12.48
N TRP A 160 2.24 -12.48 -12.27
CA TRP A 160 2.20 -11.09 -11.86
C TRP A 160 1.41 -10.22 -12.87
N GLN A 161 1.68 -10.38 -14.15
CA GLN A 161 0.99 -9.63 -15.20
C GLN A 161 -0.51 -9.97 -15.23
N ARG A 162 -0.88 -11.26 -15.18
CA ARG A 162 -2.30 -11.68 -15.15
C ARG A 162 -3.05 -11.12 -13.95
N THR A 163 -2.48 -11.24 -12.75
CA THR A 163 -3.14 -10.76 -11.51
C THR A 163 -3.22 -9.24 -11.48
N SER A 164 -2.22 -8.54 -11.99
CA SER A 164 -2.20 -7.07 -12.10
C SER A 164 -3.25 -6.57 -13.09
N LEU A 165 -3.37 -7.20 -14.25
CA LEU A 165 -4.41 -6.88 -15.24
C LEU A 165 -5.81 -7.19 -14.72
N ALA A 166 -5.99 -8.30 -13.99
CA ALA A 166 -7.26 -8.64 -13.37
C ALA A 166 -7.68 -7.59 -12.33
N PHE A 167 -6.75 -7.12 -11.51
CA PHE A 167 -7.03 -6.05 -10.54
C PHE A 167 -7.41 -4.73 -11.25
N ALA A 168 -6.62 -4.29 -12.23
CA ALA A 168 -6.92 -3.09 -13.01
C ALA A 168 -8.28 -3.21 -13.73
N GLY A 169 -8.53 -4.37 -14.36
CA GLY A 169 -9.80 -4.65 -15.05
C GLY A 169 -11.00 -4.64 -14.11
N THR A 170 -10.85 -5.09 -12.86
CA THR A 170 -11.91 -4.98 -11.85
C THR A 170 -12.27 -3.53 -11.56
N LEU A 171 -11.27 -2.66 -11.38
CA LEU A 171 -11.50 -1.21 -11.17
C LEU A 171 -12.16 -0.57 -12.39
N GLN A 172 -11.65 -0.82 -13.60
CA GLN A 172 -12.24 -0.27 -14.82
C GLN A 172 -13.68 -0.74 -15.07
N THR A 173 -13.95 -2.03 -14.80
CA THR A 173 -15.31 -2.57 -14.89
C THR A 173 -16.25 -1.91 -13.90
N ALA A 174 -15.81 -1.68 -12.68
CA ALA A 174 -16.59 -0.97 -11.66
C ALA A 174 -16.84 0.50 -12.05
N ILE A 175 -15.83 1.20 -12.59
CA ILE A 175 -16.01 2.57 -13.13
C ILE A 175 -17.03 2.56 -14.27
N ARG A 176 -16.85 1.71 -15.28
CA ARG A 176 -17.76 1.59 -16.43
C ARG A 176 -19.19 1.30 -16.02
N SER A 177 -19.38 0.37 -15.08
CA SER A 177 -20.71 0.01 -14.56
C SER A 177 -21.40 1.19 -13.86
N LYS A 178 -20.64 1.96 -13.07
CA LYS A 178 -21.16 3.13 -12.37
C LYS A 178 -21.40 4.33 -13.29
N ASP A 179 -20.65 4.45 -14.37
CA ASP A 179 -20.75 5.52 -15.37
C ASP A 179 -21.91 5.36 -16.36
N GLN A 180 -22.74 4.31 -16.22
CA GLN A 180 -23.97 4.14 -17.03
C GLN A 180 -25.06 5.16 -16.69
N ALA A 181 -25.05 5.71 -15.48
CA ALA A 181 -25.89 6.84 -15.09
C ALA A 181 -25.10 8.15 -15.25
N GLU A 182 -25.81 9.27 -15.34
CA GLU A 182 -25.17 10.58 -15.34
C GLU A 182 -24.44 10.83 -14.03
N ARG A 183 -23.11 10.88 -14.08
CA ARG A 183 -22.23 11.16 -12.96
C ARG A 183 -21.68 12.57 -13.10
N CYS A 184 -21.93 13.41 -12.10
CA CYS A 184 -21.37 14.76 -12.07
C CYS A 184 -20.04 14.85 -11.34
N GLY A 185 -19.62 13.77 -10.67
CA GLY A 185 -18.35 13.69 -9.93
C GLY A 185 -18.08 12.31 -9.37
N TRP A 186 -16.87 12.12 -8.83
CA TRP A 186 -16.39 10.84 -8.33
C TRP A 186 -15.68 10.98 -6.97
N VAL A 187 -15.83 9.96 -6.14
CA VAL A 187 -15.02 9.77 -4.95
C VAL A 187 -14.07 8.60 -5.19
N VAL A 188 -12.78 8.81 -4.91
CA VAL A 188 -11.76 7.76 -4.86
C VAL A 188 -11.30 7.58 -3.42
N ASP A 189 -11.67 6.46 -2.81
CA ASP A 189 -11.39 6.16 -1.41
C ASP A 189 -10.14 5.29 -1.27
N LEU A 190 -9.05 5.90 -0.80
CA LEU A 190 -7.75 5.28 -0.55
C LEU A 190 -7.48 5.05 0.94
N ARG A 191 -8.42 5.35 1.85
CA ARG A 191 -8.23 5.32 3.31
C ARG A 191 -7.77 3.96 3.85
N GLY A 192 -8.09 2.88 3.15
CA GLY A 192 -7.65 1.52 3.48
C GLY A 192 -6.49 0.99 2.63
N ASN A 193 -5.89 1.83 1.76
CA ASN A 193 -4.86 1.39 0.83
C ASN A 193 -3.46 1.47 1.45
N GLY A 194 -2.99 0.37 2.04
CA GLY A 194 -1.65 0.25 2.62
C GLY A 194 -0.51 0.05 1.61
N GLY A 195 -0.78 0.17 0.31
CA GLY A 195 0.25 0.08 -0.73
C GLY A 195 0.30 -1.24 -1.49
N GLY A 196 1.49 -1.62 -1.91
CA GLY A 196 1.79 -2.80 -2.74
C GLY A 196 2.35 -2.43 -4.11
N ASN A 197 1.57 -2.62 -5.18
CA ASN A 197 1.98 -2.27 -6.54
C ASN A 197 1.07 -1.18 -7.13
N MET A 198 1.65 -0.03 -7.44
CA MET A 198 0.90 1.12 -7.95
C MET A 198 0.43 0.98 -9.40
N TRP A 199 1.15 0.22 -10.24
CA TRP A 199 0.88 0.17 -11.68
C TRP A 199 -0.53 -0.31 -12.02
N PRO A 200 -1.05 -1.41 -11.45
CA PRO A 200 -2.44 -1.81 -11.68
C PRO A 200 -3.47 -0.86 -11.04
N MET A 201 -3.11 -0.14 -9.96
CA MET A 201 -3.99 0.89 -9.39
C MET A 201 -4.14 2.06 -10.35
N LEU A 202 -3.02 2.58 -10.89
CA LEU A 202 -3.03 3.67 -11.86
C LEU A 202 -3.75 3.28 -13.16
N LEU A 203 -3.45 2.09 -13.71
CA LEU A 203 -4.11 1.59 -14.92
C LEU A 203 -5.63 1.40 -14.70
N GLY A 204 -6.01 0.88 -13.54
CA GLY A 204 -7.42 0.68 -13.20
C GLY A 204 -8.20 1.98 -13.00
N LEU A 205 -7.52 3.04 -12.58
CA LEU A 205 -8.09 4.37 -12.37
C LEU A 205 -7.88 5.32 -13.55
N ALA A 206 -7.26 4.87 -14.65
CA ALA A 206 -6.97 5.71 -15.82
C ALA A 206 -8.15 6.58 -16.27
N PRO A 207 -9.40 6.08 -16.35
CA PRO A 207 -10.54 6.91 -16.75
C PRO A 207 -10.83 8.10 -15.82
N LEU A 208 -10.44 7.98 -14.53
CA LEU A 208 -10.62 9.05 -13.54
C LEU A 208 -9.41 9.98 -13.46
N LEU A 209 -8.26 9.55 -13.98
CA LEU A 209 -7.02 10.32 -14.03
C LEU A 209 -6.90 11.17 -15.30
N GLU A 210 -7.68 10.85 -16.34
CA GLU A 210 -7.76 11.61 -17.59
C GLU A 210 -8.28 13.02 -17.34
N GLU A 211 -7.73 13.98 -18.08
CA GLU A 211 -8.16 15.37 -18.07
C GLU A 211 -9.14 15.67 -19.24
N ALA A 212 -9.88 16.79 -19.14
CA ALA A 212 -10.89 17.14 -20.10
C ALA A 212 -10.33 17.41 -21.52
N ASP A 213 -9.08 17.82 -21.62
CA ASP A 213 -8.38 18.12 -22.88
C ASP A 213 -7.95 16.88 -23.67
N GLY A 214 -8.08 15.70 -23.05
CA GLY A 214 -7.72 14.41 -23.65
C GLY A 214 -6.22 14.18 -23.85
N HIS A 215 -5.36 15.05 -23.31
CA HIS A 215 -3.93 14.82 -23.35
C HIS A 215 -3.55 13.63 -22.46
N PRO A 216 -2.59 12.80 -22.87
CA PRO A 216 -2.10 11.71 -22.04
C PRO A 216 -1.57 12.26 -20.71
N PRO A 217 -2.17 11.92 -19.56
CA PRO A 217 -1.74 12.54 -18.33
C PRO A 217 -0.39 11.96 -17.90
N ARG A 218 0.60 12.84 -17.73
CA ARG A 218 1.64 12.59 -16.75
C ARG A 218 0.97 12.59 -15.38
N VAL A 219 1.04 11.49 -14.65
CA VAL A 219 0.34 11.35 -13.38
C VAL A 219 1.28 11.45 -12.17
N GLY A 220 2.59 11.51 -12.39
CA GLY A 220 3.60 11.66 -11.34
C GLY A 220 4.99 11.26 -11.82
N ALA A 221 5.92 11.17 -10.88
CA ALA A 221 7.28 10.67 -11.17
C ALA A 221 7.95 10.07 -9.93
N PHE A 222 9.02 9.32 -10.17
CA PHE A 222 10.07 9.06 -9.19
C PHE A 222 11.21 10.04 -9.39
N THR A 223 11.68 10.68 -8.33
CA THR A 223 12.78 11.63 -8.39
C THR A 223 13.91 11.26 -7.44
N THR A 224 15.13 11.53 -7.87
CA THR A 224 16.37 11.54 -7.07
C THR A 224 17.00 12.93 -7.17
N ALA A 225 18.17 13.13 -6.56
CA ALA A 225 18.91 14.39 -6.73
C ALA A 225 19.25 14.68 -8.21
N ASP A 226 19.48 13.63 -9.01
CA ASP A 226 20.06 13.73 -10.35
C ASP A 226 19.11 13.36 -11.49
N SER A 227 17.92 12.88 -11.17
CA SER A 227 16.99 12.36 -12.19
C SER A 227 15.53 12.43 -11.76
N GLU A 228 14.68 12.62 -12.76
CA GLU A 228 13.25 12.45 -12.64
C GLU A 228 12.78 11.46 -13.70
N ARG A 229 11.95 10.48 -13.31
CA ARG A 229 11.39 9.44 -14.17
C ARG A 229 9.88 9.42 -14.07
N SER A 230 9.21 9.89 -15.10
CA SER A 230 7.77 10.11 -15.12
C SER A 230 6.94 8.83 -15.17
N TRP A 231 5.72 8.91 -14.66
CA TRP A 231 4.64 7.96 -14.87
C TRP A 231 3.59 8.59 -15.74
N SER A 232 3.15 7.87 -16.77
CA SER A 232 2.11 8.34 -17.67
C SER A 232 1.11 7.24 -18.03
N LEU A 233 -0.07 7.67 -18.49
CA LEU A 233 -1.16 6.81 -18.92
C LEU A 233 -1.49 7.18 -20.36
N HIS A 234 -1.33 6.26 -21.28
CA HIS A 234 -1.74 6.42 -22.69
C HIS A 234 -1.77 5.06 -23.39
N ASP A 235 -2.51 4.98 -24.49
CA ASP A 235 -2.63 3.78 -25.33
C ASP A 235 -3.07 2.53 -24.56
N GLY A 236 -3.95 2.69 -23.56
CA GLY A 236 -4.42 1.58 -22.73
C GLY A 236 -3.38 0.99 -21.78
N ALA A 237 -2.30 1.72 -21.54
CA ALA A 237 -1.18 1.26 -20.71
C ALA A 237 -0.72 2.29 -19.69
N VAL A 238 -0.06 1.80 -18.64
CA VAL A 238 0.70 2.62 -17.71
C VAL A 238 2.19 2.49 -18.03
N TRP A 239 2.86 3.63 -18.09
CA TRP A 239 4.26 3.74 -18.48
C TRP A 239 5.12 4.34 -17.36
N HIS A 240 6.36 3.90 -17.30
CA HIS A 240 7.41 4.50 -16.52
C HIS A 240 8.51 4.91 -17.52
N GLU A 241 8.60 6.20 -17.80
CA GLU A 241 9.36 6.71 -18.93
C GLU A 241 8.90 6.05 -20.24
N GLN A 242 9.84 5.44 -20.96
CA GLN A 242 9.61 4.72 -22.20
C GLN A 242 9.25 3.24 -22.00
N LYS A 243 9.24 2.76 -20.75
CA LYS A 243 8.94 1.37 -20.42
C LYS A 243 7.47 1.19 -20.09
N LYS A 244 6.80 0.37 -20.88
CA LYS A 244 5.43 -0.09 -20.56
C LYS A 244 5.48 -1.01 -19.36
N MET A 245 4.84 -0.61 -18.26
CA MET A 245 4.79 -1.36 -17.01
C MET A 245 3.65 -2.36 -16.99
N LEU A 246 2.50 -1.98 -17.51
CA LEU A 246 1.32 -2.82 -17.63
C LEU A 246 0.47 -2.32 -18.79
N ASP A 247 -0.05 -3.26 -19.61
CA ASP A 247 -0.81 -2.99 -20.83
C ASP A 247 -2.12 -3.75 -20.80
N ALA A 248 -3.25 -3.05 -20.79
CA ALA A 248 -4.58 -3.62 -20.84
C ALA A 248 -5.07 -3.88 -22.26
N GLY A 249 -4.28 -3.48 -23.29
CA GLY A 249 -4.69 -3.56 -24.68
C GLY A 249 -5.60 -2.40 -25.12
N ALA A 250 -6.05 -2.44 -26.36
CA ALA A 250 -6.55 -1.29 -27.12
C ALA A 250 -7.88 -0.65 -26.69
N ALA A 251 -8.55 -1.08 -25.66
CA ALA A 251 -9.85 -0.52 -25.28
C ALA A 251 -9.75 0.30 -23.99
N GLU A 252 -9.17 1.49 -24.08
CA GLU A 252 -9.23 2.44 -22.99
C GLU A 252 -10.68 2.92 -22.80
N TYR A 253 -11.23 2.68 -21.61
CA TYR A 253 -12.54 3.21 -21.27
C TYR A 253 -12.42 4.68 -20.93
N ARG A 254 -13.16 5.53 -21.61
CA ARG A 254 -13.31 6.95 -21.27
C ARG A 254 -14.63 7.20 -20.57
N LEU A 255 -14.61 8.05 -19.57
CA LEU A 255 -15.84 8.49 -18.90
C LEU A 255 -16.78 9.19 -19.89
N ARG A 256 -18.09 9.08 -19.65
CA ARG A 256 -19.11 9.84 -20.39
C ARG A 256 -18.91 11.36 -20.23
N HIS A 257 -18.37 11.77 -19.08
CA HIS A 257 -17.97 13.14 -18.78
C HIS A 257 -16.48 13.18 -18.43
N PRO A 258 -15.57 13.25 -19.42
CA PRO A 258 -14.14 13.37 -19.19
C PRO A 258 -13.85 14.62 -18.36
N GLY A 259 -12.85 14.55 -17.48
CA GLY A 259 -12.51 15.68 -16.61
C GLY A 259 -13.50 15.92 -15.45
N ALA A 260 -14.48 15.03 -15.22
CA ALA A 260 -15.40 15.15 -14.10
C ALA A 260 -14.66 15.40 -12.76
N PRO A 261 -15.23 16.19 -11.83
CA PRO A 261 -14.64 16.44 -10.53
C PRO A 261 -14.35 15.16 -9.74
N VAL A 262 -13.19 15.11 -9.06
CA VAL A 262 -12.79 13.96 -8.25
C VAL A 262 -12.44 14.41 -6.83
N ALA A 263 -13.08 13.80 -5.84
CA ALA A 263 -12.70 13.90 -4.44
C ALA A 263 -11.90 12.66 -4.04
N VAL A 264 -10.69 12.86 -3.49
CA VAL A 264 -9.82 11.76 -3.07
C VAL A 264 -9.79 11.67 -1.55
N LEU A 265 -10.15 10.52 -0.99
CA LEU A 265 -10.12 10.29 0.45
C LEU A 265 -8.88 9.48 0.82
N PHE A 266 -8.09 9.98 1.76
CA PHE A 266 -6.96 9.25 2.31
C PHE A 266 -6.70 9.57 3.79
N GLY A 267 -5.77 8.86 4.42
CA GLY A 267 -5.46 9.04 5.84
C GLY A 267 -4.26 8.20 6.30
N PRO A 268 -4.06 8.04 7.62
CA PRO A 268 -2.84 7.43 8.18
C PRO A 268 -2.55 6.00 7.75
N ARG A 269 -3.54 5.28 7.20
CA ARG A 269 -3.35 3.94 6.65
C ARG A 269 -3.09 3.93 5.14
N THR A 270 -3.16 5.07 4.48
CA THR A 270 -2.75 5.21 3.08
C THR A 270 -1.24 5.29 3.02
N ALA A 271 -0.59 4.30 2.39
CA ALA A 271 0.85 4.13 2.44
C ALA A 271 1.43 3.68 1.09
N SER A 272 2.68 4.05 0.81
CA SER A 272 3.47 3.55 -0.32
C SER A 272 2.72 3.69 -1.65
N SER A 273 2.39 2.61 -2.37
CA SER A 273 1.61 2.67 -3.62
C SER A 273 0.23 3.33 -3.47
N GLY A 274 -0.36 3.33 -2.27
CA GLY A 274 -1.55 4.13 -1.96
C GLY A 274 -1.26 5.62 -2.00
N GLU A 275 -0.08 6.04 -1.52
CA GLU A 275 0.40 7.42 -1.59
C GLU A 275 0.74 7.81 -3.03
N ALA A 276 1.37 6.92 -3.82
CA ALA A 276 1.57 7.12 -5.25
C ALA A 276 0.25 7.36 -5.98
N THR A 277 -0.79 6.59 -5.63
CA THR A 277 -2.13 6.75 -6.21
C THR A 277 -2.77 8.09 -5.80
N ALA A 278 -2.58 8.53 -4.55
CA ALA A 278 -3.04 9.85 -4.11
C ALA A 278 -2.32 10.99 -4.86
N LEU A 279 -0.99 10.88 -5.02
CA LEU A 279 -0.19 11.83 -5.79
C LEU A 279 -0.61 11.91 -7.26
N ALA A 280 -1.02 10.78 -7.86
CA ALA A 280 -1.48 10.77 -9.25
C ALA A 280 -2.72 11.64 -9.49
N PHE A 281 -3.55 11.84 -8.47
CA PHE A 281 -4.68 12.77 -8.52
C PHE A 281 -4.31 14.20 -8.17
N ARG A 282 -3.20 14.41 -7.46
CA ARG A 282 -2.77 15.74 -7.04
C ARG A 282 -2.35 16.56 -8.26
N GLY A 283 -2.85 17.80 -8.34
CA GLY A 283 -2.60 18.69 -9.47
C GLY A 283 -3.45 18.41 -10.72
N ARG A 284 -4.31 17.37 -10.70
CA ARG A 284 -5.34 17.19 -11.72
C ARG A 284 -6.42 18.26 -11.57
N ALA A 285 -6.88 18.82 -12.68
CA ALA A 285 -7.98 19.80 -12.67
C ALA A 285 -9.23 19.23 -11.98
N ALA A 286 -10.02 20.09 -11.36
CA ALA A 286 -11.26 19.75 -10.64
C ALA A 286 -11.09 18.56 -9.67
N THR A 287 -9.97 18.52 -8.96
CA THR A 287 -9.67 17.48 -7.97
C THR A 287 -9.36 18.10 -6.61
N ARG A 288 -9.83 17.47 -5.54
CA ARG A 288 -9.56 17.88 -4.16
C ARG A 288 -9.46 16.67 -3.25
N SER A 289 -8.52 16.70 -2.31
CA SER A 289 -8.30 15.63 -1.35
C SER A 289 -8.81 15.98 0.04
N PHE A 290 -9.32 14.96 0.77
CA PHE A 290 -9.97 15.10 2.06
C PHE A 290 -9.49 14.01 3.02
N GLY A 291 -9.39 14.32 4.30
CA GLY A 291 -9.10 13.36 5.35
C GLY A 291 -7.94 13.78 6.24
N GLN A 292 -6.99 12.88 6.47
CA GLN A 292 -5.85 13.07 7.35
C GLN A 292 -4.53 12.82 6.61
N PRO A 293 -3.38 13.33 7.09
CA PRO A 293 -2.09 13.02 6.49
C PRO A 293 -1.85 11.50 6.39
N THR A 294 -1.20 11.09 5.31
CA THR A 294 -0.88 9.69 4.99
C THR A 294 0.18 9.10 5.94
N ALA A 295 0.55 7.83 5.73
CA ALA A 295 1.58 7.14 6.52
C ALA A 295 2.96 7.81 6.45
N GLY A 296 3.33 8.42 5.32
CA GLY A 296 4.63 9.06 5.12
C GLY A 296 5.66 8.16 4.44
N LEU A 297 5.19 7.25 3.61
CA LEU A 297 6.00 6.33 2.80
C LEU A 297 5.87 6.67 1.31
N SER A 298 5.81 7.96 0.97
CA SER A 298 5.71 8.45 -0.41
C SER A 298 7.06 8.39 -1.14
N THR A 299 7.71 7.22 -1.05
CA THR A 299 9.00 6.89 -1.65
C THR A 299 8.92 5.57 -2.44
N GLY A 300 9.80 5.39 -3.42
CA GLY A 300 9.82 4.19 -4.25
C GLY A 300 10.85 3.16 -3.79
N ASN A 301 10.42 1.91 -3.71
CA ASN A 301 11.27 0.76 -3.42
C ASN A 301 11.55 -0.06 -4.68
N ARG A 302 12.79 -0.56 -4.79
CA ARG A 302 13.13 -1.68 -5.66
C ARG A 302 13.48 -2.91 -4.81
N THR A 303 13.29 -4.08 -5.39
CA THR A 303 13.67 -5.33 -4.75
C THR A 303 15.03 -5.78 -5.25
N GLU A 304 15.99 -5.92 -4.32
CA GLU A 304 17.29 -6.55 -4.57
C GLU A 304 17.26 -7.98 -4.06
N ARG A 305 17.49 -8.95 -4.94
CA ARG A 305 17.62 -10.37 -4.58
C ARG A 305 19.01 -10.63 -4.04
N LEU A 306 19.08 -11.32 -2.91
CA LEU A 306 20.32 -11.68 -2.25
C LEU A 306 20.68 -13.14 -2.52
N PRO A 307 21.99 -13.52 -2.42
CA PRO A 307 22.45 -14.87 -2.79
C PRO A 307 21.85 -16.01 -1.99
N ASP A 308 21.37 -15.76 -0.78
CA ASP A 308 20.72 -16.74 0.11
C ASP A 308 19.21 -16.92 -0.18
N GLY A 309 18.69 -16.27 -1.23
CA GLY A 309 17.27 -16.27 -1.58
C GLY A 309 16.44 -15.26 -0.82
N SER A 310 17.01 -14.54 0.15
CA SER A 310 16.37 -13.38 0.78
C SER A 310 16.25 -12.19 -0.18
N ALA A 311 15.58 -11.13 0.25
CA ALA A 311 15.50 -9.91 -0.54
C ALA A 311 15.60 -8.66 0.33
N LEU A 312 16.16 -7.60 -0.24
CA LEU A 312 16.19 -6.28 0.35
C LEU A 312 15.29 -5.33 -0.45
N LEU A 313 14.33 -4.71 0.21
CA LEU A 313 13.58 -3.60 -0.35
C LEU A 313 14.40 -2.33 -0.12
N VAL A 314 14.96 -1.80 -1.21
CA VAL A 314 15.81 -0.61 -1.20
C VAL A 314 14.98 0.59 -1.59
N THR A 315 14.84 1.54 -0.69
CA THR A 315 14.22 2.84 -0.97
C THR A 315 15.23 3.74 -1.65
N GLY A 316 15.01 4.09 -2.92
CA GLY A 316 16.00 4.81 -3.73
C GLY A 316 15.51 6.13 -4.33
N ASN A 317 14.24 6.47 -4.20
CA ASN A 317 13.69 7.68 -4.80
C ASN A 317 12.47 8.20 -4.04
N VAL A 318 12.11 9.45 -4.30
CA VAL A 318 10.92 10.13 -3.79
C VAL A 318 9.83 10.07 -4.87
N MET A 319 8.58 9.93 -4.45
CA MET A 319 7.41 10.08 -5.31
C MET A 319 6.98 11.54 -5.35
N VAL A 320 6.70 12.03 -6.56
CA VAL A 320 6.17 13.38 -6.79
C VAL A 320 4.91 13.33 -7.65
N ASP A 321 4.06 14.34 -7.50
CA ASP A 321 2.86 14.50 -8.30
C ASP A 321 3.17 14.92 -9.75
N ARG A 322 2.14 15.16 -10.57
CA ARG A 322 2.27 15.59 -11.97
C ARG A 322 2.98 16.93 -12.15
N ASN A 323 3.05 17.75 -11.10
CA ASN A 323 3.72 19.04 -11.07
C ASN A 323 5.13 18.99 -10.44
N GLY A 324 5.63 17.78 -10.12
CA GLY A 324 6.94 17.59 -9.50
C GLY A 324 6.96 17.89 -8.00
N GLN A 325 5.78 17.94 -7.32
CA GLN A 325 5.69 18.26 -5.89
C GLN A 325 5.61 16.99 -5.05
N GLY A 326 6.53 16.83 -4.11
CA GLY A 326 6.62 15.71 -3.17
C GLY A 326 7.96 15.71 -2.45
N ASP A 327 8.02 15.17 -1.24
CA ASP A 327 9.21 15.18 -0.39
C ASP A 327 9.54 13.81 0.26
N GLY A 328 8.83 12.76 -0.14
CA GLY A 328 9.01 11.42 0.42
C GLY A 328 8.39 11.22 1.81
N ARG A 329 7.61 12.20 2.28
CA ARG A 329 7.01 12.22 3.62
C ARG A 329 5.49 12.07 3.54
N LYS A 330 4.80 12.40 4.65
CA LYS A 330 3.34 12.40 4.73
C LYS A 330 2.74 13.39 3.73
N ILE A 331 1.77 12.91 2.97
CA ILE A 331 0.98 13.75 2.07
C ILE A 331 -0.16 14.34 2.91
N ALA A 332 -0.19 15.65 3.04
CA ALA A 332 -1.32 16.35 3.65
C ALA A 332 -2.49 16.45 2.64
N PRO A 333 -3.74 16.25 3.06
CA PRO A 333 -4.90 16.52 2.21
C PRO A 333 -5.13 18.02 2.03
N ASP A 334 -5.81 18.41 0.96
CA ASP A 334 -6.22 19.80 0.72
C ASP A 334 -7.22 20.28 1.78
N VAL A 335 -8.04 19.35 2.30
CA VAL A 335 -8.98 19.59 3.40
C VAL A 335 -8.71 18.57 4.50
N VAL A 336 -8.08 19.06 5.57
CA VAL A 336 -7.90 18.25 6.79
C VAL A 336 -9.26 18.11 7.47
N VAL A 337 -9.66 16.87 7.71
CA VAL A 337 -10.91 16.54 8.42
C VAL A 337 -10.55 16.02 9.80
N GLY A 338 -11.13 16.64 10.85
CA GLY A 338 -10.81 16.34 12.23
C GLY A 338 -11.07 14.88 12.62
N GLU A 339 -10.49 14.44 13.73
CA GLU A 339 -10.76 13.11 14.27
C GLU A 339 -12.23 13.05 14.74
N GLY A 340 -12.96 12.04 14.22
CA GLY A 340 -14.40 11.90 14.46
C GLY A 340 -15.31 12.59 13.45
N GLU A 341 -14.78 13.44 12.58
CA GLU A 341 -15.52 14.06 11.48
C GLU A 341 -15.59 13.13 10.25
N ASP A 342 -16.59 13.33 9.39
CA ASP A 342 -16.80 12.49 8.21
C ASP A 342 -16.19 13.10 6.94
N ALA A 343 -14.99 12.66 6.60
CA ALA A 343 -14.30 13.06 5.37
C ALA A 343 -15.12 12.73 4.10
N ALA A 344 -15.96 11.71 4.13
CA ALA A 344 -16.82 11.35 3.00
C ALA A 344 -17.96 12.37 2.84
N ALA A 345 -18.51 12.88 3.94
CA ALA A 345 -19.51 13.96 3.90
C ALA A 345 -18.89 15.25 3.34
N ALA A 346 -17.71 15.67 3.83
CA ALA A 346 -16.99 16.84 3.32
C ALA A 346 -16.70 16.73 1.80
N ALA A 347 -16.25 15.56 1.35
CA ALA A 347 -16.00 15.30 -0.06
C ALA A 347 -17.27 15.36 -0.91
N ARG A 348 -18.37 14.79 -0.43
CA ARG A 348 -19.67 14.85 -1.08
C ARG A 348 -20.15 16.31 -1.22
N ASP A 349 -20.10 17.08 -0.15
CA ASP A 349 -20.59 18.46 -0.14
C ASP A 349 -19.78 19.33 -1.11
N TRP A 350 -18.45 19.12 -1.16
CA TRP A 350 -17.61 19.76 -2.15
C TRP A 350 -17.97 19.36 -3.59
N LEU A 351 -18.23 18.08 -3.88
CA LEU A 351 -18.62 17.60 -5.20
C LEU A 351 -19.96 18.20 -5.63
N LEU A 352 -20.95 18.24 -4.74
CA LEU A 352 -22.27 18.81 -5.03
C LEU A 352 -22.22 20.30 -5.33
N ALA A 353 -21.25 21.03 -4.79
CA ALA A 353 -21.00 22.43 -5.09
C ALA A 353 -20.30 22.69 -6.43
N GLN A 354 -19.78 21.64 -7.11
CA GLN A 354 -19.12 21.82 -8.38
C GLN A 354 -20.11 22.14 -9.50
N PRO A 355 -19.73 22.97 -10.51
CA PRO A 355 -20.63 23.36 -11.61
C PRO A 355 -21.25 22.16 -12.33
N ALA A 356 -20.51 21.09 -12.55
CA ALA A 356 -21.00 19.86 -13.16
C ALA A 356 -22.15 19.21 -12.37
N CYS A 357 -22.13 19.32 -11.03
CA CYS A 357 -23.21 18.82 -10.17
C CYS A 357 -24.36 19.82 -10.01
N ALA A 358 -24.09 21.11 -9.98
CA ALA A 358 -25.11 22.14 -9.85
C ALA A 358 -26.03 22.24 -11.12
N ALA A 359 -25.45 22.08 -12.32
CA ALA A 359 -26.18 22.17 -13.59
C ALA A 359 -27.21 21.05 -13.79
N SER A 360 -26.97 19.84 -13.27
CA SER A 360 -27.89 18.72 -13.41
C SER A 360 -29.02 18.71 -12.35
N ALA A 361 -29.12 19.74 -11.52
CA ALA A 361 -30.20 19.88 -10.53
C ALA A 361 -31.42 20.63 -11.10
N ARG A 362 -31.35 21.09 -12.35
CA ARG A 362 -32.44 21.73 -13.09
C ARG A 362 -33.00 20.72 -14.14
#